data_697893a0562d6621a0ec0a8438681f74
#
_entry.id   697893a0562d6621a0ec0a8438681f74
#
_cell.length_a   1.000
_cell.length_b   1.000
_cell.length_c   1.000
_cell.angle_alpha   90.00
_cell.angle_beta   90.00
_cell.angle_gamma   90.00
#
_symmetry.space_group_name_H-M   'P 1'
#
loop_
_entity.id
_entity.type
_entity.pdbx_description
1 polymer ?
#
loop_
_entity_poly.entity_id
_entity_poly.type
_entity_poly.pdbx_seq_one_letter_code
_entity_poly.pdbx_strand_id
1 'polypeptide(L)'
;ISYHLGMDFFRDEDKTLCMAPKKYIDKMLQNYERTFKSKPQFVTSPIEKGDNPELDTSELLDDDQTQNYQSLIGALQWAVSIGRFDIQTAVMSMSSFRAAPRIGHLKRVKRIFGYLAKMNEATIRVRTEIPDYSDLPEPHYDWSRSVYGNVTEDIPLDAPKPLGKVVRFTHFVDANLMHDVLTGKSVTGILHLANQTPIDWYSKKQATVETATYGSEFVAARICVDHAVDLRNTFRYLGVPIEDSNYMFGDNKSVVDSSTTPHAGLNKRHNILSFHRVRQAIASGVIKFYHIPGEENPADILSKHWGYSQIWHVLRPLLFWGGDTADCIDE
;
A
#
# COMPACT_ATOMS: atom_id res chain seq x y z
N ILE A 1 3.63 11.21 -24.69
CA ILE A 1 4.41 11.72 -23.53
C ILE A 1 5.34 10.60 -23.14
N SER A 2 6.66 10.84 -23.19
CA SER A 2 7.68 9.85 -22.82
C SER A 2 8.22 10.07 -21.40
N TYR A 3 7.97 11.26 -20.81
CA TYR A 3 8.41 11.62 -19.46
C TYR A 3 7.48 12.66 -18.85
N HIS A 4 7.05 12.46 -17.61
CA HIS A 4 6.21 13.40 -16.88
C HIS A 4 6.40 13.23 -15.36
N LEU A 5 6.61 14.34 -14.65
CA LEU A 5 6.71 14.40 -13.18
C LEU A 5 7.69 13.41 -12.52
N GLY A 6 8.73 13.00 -13.22
CA GLY A 6 9.72 12.05 -12.71
C GLY A 6 9.51 10.61 -13.19
N MET A 7 8.40 10.33 -13.90
CA MET A 7 8.12 9.02 -14.48
C MET A 7 8.47 8.97 -15.97
N ASP A 8 9.09 7.90 -16.38
CA ASP A 8 9.25 7.51 -17.77
C ASP A 8 8.04 6.69 -18.22
N PHE A 9 7.51 7.00 -19.40
CA PHE A 9 6.43 6.27 -20.05
C PHE A 9 6.95 5.62 -21.32
N PHE A 10 6.80 4.31 -21.44
CA PHE A 10 7.24 3.55 -22.61
C PHE A 10 6.30 2.37 -22.86
N ARG A 11 6.51 1.68 -23.96
CA ARG A 11 5.81 0.42 -24.24
C ARG A 11 6.81 -0.71 -24.24
N ASP A 12 6.44 -1.82 -23.59
CA ASP A 12 7.22 -3.06 -23.61
C ASP A 12 7.10 -3.78 -24.98
N GLU A 13 7.68 -4.98 -25.06
CA GLU A 13 7.65 -5.81 -26.27
C GLU A 13 6.22 -6.17 -26.71
N ASP A 14 5.31 -6.36 -25.76
CA ASP A 14 3.89 -6.61 -26.00
C ASP A 14 3.08 -5.33 -26.31
N LYS A 15 3.75 -4.19 -26.44
CA LYS A 15 3.16 -2.86 -26.63
C LYS A 15 2.29 -2.38 -25.47
N THR A 16 2.36 -3.02 -24.31
CA THR A 16 1.68 -2.58 -23.09
C THR A 16 2.34 -1.32 -22.54
N LEU A 17 1.54 -0.35 -22.10
CA LEU A 17 2.05 0.86 -21.48
C LEU A 17 2.72 0.53 -20.13
N CYS A 18 3.92 1.06 -19.96
CA CYS A 18 4.71 0.91 -18.75
C CYS A 18 5.09 2.29 -18.18
N MET A 19 5.18 2.36 -16.86
CA MET A 19 5.56 3.55 -16.11
C MET A 19 6.69 3.19 -15.14
N ALA A 20 7.83 3.89 -15.22
CA ALA A 20 8.98 3.66 -14.35
C ALA A 20 9.61 4.96 -13.87
N PRO A 21 9.98 5.09 -12.59
CA PRO A 21 10.68 6.27 -12.07
C PRO A 21 12.20 6.21 -12.26
N LYS A 22 12.69 5.45 -13.25
CA LYS A 22 14.13 5.11 -13.38
C LYS A 22 15.03 6.34 -13.42
N LYS A 23 14.77 7.30 -14.30
CA LYS A 23 15.59 8.53 -14.39
C LYS A 23 15.58 9.34 -13.10
N TYR A 24 14.47 9.37 -12.39
CA TYR A 24 14.38 10.02 -11.10
C TYR A 24 15.25 9.31 -10.05
N ILE A 25 15.17 7.99 -9.98
CA ILE A 25 15.99 7.17 -9.08
C ILE A 25 17.48 7.34 -9.39
N ASP A 26 17.89 7.28 -10.67
CA ASP A 26 19.28 7.48 -11.08
C ASP A 26 19.80 8.87 -10.62
N LYS A 27 18.99 9.92 -10.76
CA LYS A 27 19.33 11.25 -10.27
C LYS A 27 19.45 11.31 -8.74
N MET A 28 18.57 10.63 -8.01
CA MET A 28 18.67 10.51 -6.56
C MET A 28 19.96 9.82 -6.13
N LEU A 29 20.35 8.73 -6.79
CA LEU A 29 21.58 7.99 -6.52
C LEU A 29 22.83 8.85 -6.82
N GLN A 30 22.83 9.60 -7.91
CA GLN A 30 23.90 10.56 -8.20
C GLN A 30 24.02 11.65 -7.12
N ASN A 31 22.91 12.18 -6.63
CA ASN A 31 22.91 13.16 -5.54
C ASN A 31 23.41 12.53 -4.23
N TYR A 32 23.05 11.30 -3.94
CA TYR A 32 23.58 10.55 -2.80
C TYR A 32 25.10 10.42 -2.87
N GLU A 33 25.66 10.01 -4.03
CA GLU A 33 27.11 9.89 -4.23
C GLU A 33 27.84 11.23 -4.07
N ARG A 34 27.24 12.34 -4.51
CA ARG A 34 27.79 13.69 -4.31
C ARG A 34 27.83 14.09 -2.83
N THR A 35 26.77 13.75 -2.07
CA THR A 35 26.65 14.09 -0.65
C THR A 35 27.57 13.26 0.22
N PHE A 36 27.58 11.95 0.03
CA PHE A 36 28.33 11.02 0.90
C PHE A 36 29.70 10.60 0.37
N LYS A 37 30.08 11.05 -0.84
CA LYS A 37 31.34 10.68 -1.53
C LYS A 37 31.56 9.18 -1.66
N SER A 38 30.48 8.40 -1.66
CA SER A 38 30.50 6.95 -1.77
C SER A 38 29.20 6.45 -2.43
N LYS A 39 29.27 5.29 -3.10
CA LYS A 39 28.10 4.63 -3.63
C LYS A 39 27.26 3.99 -2.51
N PRO A 40 25.94 3.88 -2.67
CA PRO A 40 25.11 3.11 -1.74
C PRO A 40 25.54 1.63 -1.73
N GLN A 41 25.56 1.02 -0.56
CA GLN A 41 25.80 -0.43 -0.43
C GLN A 41 24.54 -1.17 -0.89
N PHE A 42 24.69 -2.14 -1.80
CA PHE A 42 23.58 -2.96 -2.29
C PHE A 42 22.98 -3.81 -1.19
N VAL A 43 21.67 -3.81 -1.11
CA VAL A 43 20.86 -4.63 -0.18
C VAL A 43 19.56 -5.05 -0.85
N THR A 44 18.94 -6.12 -0.35
CA THR A 44 17.74 -6.74 -0.92
C THR A 44 16.42 -6.31 -0.28
N SER A 45 16.48 -5.58 0.84
CA SER A 45 15.29 -5.01 1.51
C SER A 45 15.56 -3.59 1.97
N PRO A 46 14.54 -2.69 1.92
CA PRO A 46 14.72 -1.27 2.25
C PRO A 46 15.00 -1.03 3.74
N ILE A 47 14.41 -1.84 4.63
CA ILE A 47 14.73 -1.93 6.07
C ILE A 47 14.78 -3.41 6.43
N GLU A 48 15.55 -3.78 7.44
CA GLU A 48 15.63 -5.17 7.90
C GLU A 48 14.30 -5.61 8.52
N LYS A 49 13.95 -6.87 8.30
CA LYS A 49 12.78 -7.47 8.93
C LYS A 49 12.93 -7.43 10.46
N GLY A 50 11.89 -6.93 11.14
CA GLY A 50 11.86 -6.85 12.60
C GLY A 50 12.70 -5.72 13.19
N ASP A 51 13.27 -4.82 12.37
CA ASP A 51 13.93 -3.62 12.85
C ASP A 51 12.92 -2.65 13.49
N ASN A 52 13.29 -2.09 14.64
CA ASN A 52 12.48 -1.14 15.41
C ASN A 52 13.25 0.20 15.51
N PRO A 53 13.13 1.08 14.49
CA PRO A 53 13.89 2.34 14.45
C PRO A 53 13.62 3.27 15.63
N GLU A 54 12.45 3.18 16.23
CA GLU A 54 12.04 3.96 17.40
C GLU A 54 12.87 3.65 18.65
N LEU A 55 13.50 2.48 18.71
CA LEU A 55 14.39 2.09 19.82
C LEU A 55 15.83 2.56 19.64
N ASP A 56 16.14 3.31 18.58
CA ASP A 56 17.49 3.80 18.30
C ASP A 56 17.95 4.78 19.37
N THR A 57 19.09 4.49 20.02
CA THR A 57 19.70 5.30 21.07
C THR A 57 21.01 5.96 20.66
N SER A 58 21.39 5.90 19.36
CA SER A 58 22.59 6.55 18.85
C SER A 58 22.51 8.06 19.00
N GLU A 59 23.63 8.74 18.83
CA GLU A 59 23.72 10.21 18.93
C GLU A 59 22.80 10.90 17.92
N LEU A 60 22.30 12.07 18.28
CA LEU A 60 21.53 12.94 17.40
C LEU A 60 22.44 13.46 16.27
N LEU A 61 21.87 13.65 15.12
CA LEU A 61 22.54 14.34 14.02
C LEU A 61 22.70 15.82 14.35
N ASP A 62 23.78 16.43 13.87
CA ASP A 62 23.94 17.88 13.86
C ASP A 62 22.98 18.55 12.85
N ASP A 63 22.96 19.89 12.82
CA ASP A 63 22.02 20.65 12.00
C ASP A 63 22.20 20.37 10.49
N ASP A 64 23.45 20.33 10.00
CA ASP A 64 23.74 20.05 8.59
C ASP A 64 23.33 18.63 8.19
N GLN A 65 23.63 17.67 9.03
CA GLN A 65 23.23 16.27 8.83
C GLN A 65 21.70 16.10 8.91
N THR A 66 21.05 16.84 9.79
CA THR A 66 19.56 16.84 9.92
C THR A 66 18.92 17.40 8.66
N GLN A 67 19.45 18.51 8.11
CA GLN A 67 18.95 19.07 6.85
C GLN A 67 19.15 18.09 5.69
N ASN A 68 20.31 17.42 5.63
CA ASN A 68 20.56 16.38 4.65
C ASN A 68 19.57 15.20 4.80
N TYR A 69 19.33 14.74 6.02
CA TYR A 69 18.36 13.69 6.33
C TYR A 69 16.95 14.06 5.81
N GLN A 70 16.48 15.27 6.12
CA GLN A 70 15.18 15.78 5.67
C GLN A 70 15.07 15.83 4.15
N SER A 71 16.13 16.27 3.48
CA SER A 71 16.21 16.30 2.00
C SER A 71 16.11 14.88 1.40
N LEU A 72 16.84 13.92 1.97
CA LEU A 72 16.78 12.52 1.53
C LEU A 72 15.38 11.93 1.72
N ILE A 73 14.74 12.16 2.87
CA ILE A 73 13.37 11.71 3.11
C ILE A 73 12.40 12.34 2.10
N GLY A 74 12.52 13.62 1.80
CA GLY A 74 11.69 14.28 0.80
C GLY A 74 11.83 13.65 -0.59
N ALA A 75 13.06 13.34 -1.00
CA ALA A 75 13.32 12.66 -2.27
C ALA A 75 12.73 11.23 -2.30
N LEU A 76 12.85 10.48 -1.20
CA LEU A 76 12.26 9.14 -1.06
C LEU A 76 10.73 9.18 -1.07
N GLN A 77 10.11 10.17 -0.42
CA GLN A 77 8.65 10.35 -0.45
C GLN A 77 8.14 10.59 -1.88
N TRP A 78 8.88 11.40 -2.67
CA TRP A 78 8.54 11.57 -4.07
C TRP A 78 8.69 10.29 -4.88
N ALA A 79 9.76 9.51 -4.65
CA ALA A 79 9.93 8.20 -5.29
C ALA A 79 8.74 7.26 -5.01
N VAL A 80 8.24 7.24 -3.76
CA VAL A 80 7.02 6.51 -3.40
C VAL A 80 5.83 7.00 -4.22
N SER A 81 5.61 8.32 -4.30
CA SER A 81 4.46 8.90 -5.01
C SER A 81 4.47 8.58 -6.52
N ILE A 82 5.63 8.34 -7.10
CA ILE A 82 5.79 8.02 -8.52
C ILE A 82 6.03 6.51 -8.78
N GLY A 83 5.56 5.63 -7.90
CA GLY A 83 5.47 4.20 -8.17
C GLY A 83 6.40 3.29 -7.38
N ARG A 84 7.32 3.81 -6.53
CA ARG A 84 8.17 2.99 -5.65
C ARG A 84 7.46 2.72 -4.33
N PHE A 85 6.27 2.13 -4.40
CA PHE A 85 5.51 1.75 -3.20
C PHE A 85 6.19 0.63 -2.38
N ASP A 86 7.10 -0.11 -2.97
CA ASP A 86 7.93 -1.11 -2.31
C ASP A 86 8.80 -0.56 -1.16
N ILE A 87 9.12 0.74 -1.18
CA ILE A 87 9.85 1.40 -0.09
C ILE A 87 8.94 2.19 0.87
N GLN A 88 7.63 2.20 0.66
CA GLN A 88 6.73 3.14 1.37
C GLN A 88 6.74 2.96 2.88
N THR A 89 6.67 1.73 3.39
CA THR A 89 6.68 1.45 4.84
C THR A 89 7.98 1.91 5.48
N ALA A 90 9.12 1.68 4.80
CA ALA A 90 10.43 2.13 5.25
C ALA A 90 10.51 3.66 5.31
N VAL A 91 10.05 4.35 4.26
CA VAL A 91 10.04 5.81 4.17
C VAL A 91 9.08 6.41 5.20
N MET A 92 7.90 5.84 5.39
CA MET A 92 6.93 6.25 6.42
C MET A 92 7.56 6.15 7.83
N SER A 93 8.22 5.03 8.14
CA SER A 93 8.89 4.83 9.42
C SER A 93 9.99 5.88 9.64
N MET A 94 10.89 6.07 8.67
CA MET A 94 11.97 7.06 8.78
C MET A 94 11.48 8.52 8.80
N SER A 95 10.38 8.81 8.13
CA SER A 95 9.75 10.14 8.16
C SER A 95 9.32 10.59 9.57
N SER A 96 9.06 9.63 10.47
CA SER A 96 8.68 9.91 11.85
C SER A 96 9.79 10.62 12.66
N PHE A 97 11.05 10.50 12.23
CA PHE A 97 12.23 11.02 12.96
C PHE A 97 12.79 12.31 12.37
N ARG A 98 12.10 12.98 11.43
CA ARG A 98 12.60 14.18 10.73
C ARG A 98 12.95 15.36 11.65
N ALA A 99 12.29 15.50 12.80
CA ALA A 99 12.51 16.59 13.73
C ALA A 99 13.80 16.41 14.56
N ALA A 100 14.16 15.17 14.89
CA ALA A 100 15.33 14.85 15.71
C ALA A 100 15.94 13.50 15.26
N PRO A 101 16.50 13.42 14.05
CA PRO A 101 17.06 12.18 13.54
C PRO A 101 18.36 11.83 14.26
N ARG A 102 18.64 10.52 14.34
CA ARG A 102 19.86 9.96 14.94
C ARG A 102 20.76 9.35 13.87
N ILE A 103 22.00 9.07 14.23
CA ILE A 103 22.97 8.39 13.35
C ILE A 103 22.41 7.07 12.83
N GLY A 104 21.75 6.29 13.68
CA GLY A 104 21.13 5.03 13.29
C GLY A 104 19.95 5.21 12.31
N HIS A 105 19.18 6.30 12.43
CA HIS A 105 18.13 6.63 11.45
C HIS A 105 18.75 6.97 10.09
N LEU A 106 19.85 7.73 10.04
CA LEU A 106 20.55 8.03 8.80
C LEU A 106 21.12 6.76 8.13
N LYS A 107 21.61 5.79 8.92
CA LYS A 107 22.08 4.50 8.40
C LYS A 107 20.94 3.76 7.72
N ARG A 108 19.72 3.74 8.29
CA ARG A 108 18.53 3.13 7.70
C ARG A 108 18.09 3.84 6.42
N VAL A 109 18.13 5.16 6.39
CA VAL A 109 17.88 5.93 5.14
C VAL A 109 18.91 5.57 4.07
N LYS A 110 20.20 5.48 4.40
CA LYS A 110 21.24 5.01 3.46
C LYS A 110 20.98 3.61 2.95
N ARG A 111 20.44 2.71 3.79
CA ARG A 111 20.02 1.36 3.37
C ARG A 111 18.91 1.41 2.33
N ILE A 112 17.90 2.29 2.47
CA ILE A 112 16.86 2.48 1.46
C ILE A 112 17.46 2.88 0.10
N PHE A 113 18.47 3.76 0.09
CA PHE A 113 19.20 4.09 -1.13
C PHE A 113 19.98 2.90 -1.70
N GLY A 114 20.54 2.04 -0.84
CA GLY A 114 21.18 0.78 -1.25
C GLY A 114 20.22 -0.19 -1.92
N TYR A 115 19.00 -0.30 -1.39
CA TYR A 115 17.91 -1.06 -2.01
C TYR A 115 17.52 -0.48 -3.37
N LEU A 116 17.30 0.84 -3.45
CA LEU A 116 16.97 1.51 -4.71
C LEU A 116 18.07 1.35 -5.78
N ALA A 117 19.33 1.33 -5.38
CA ALA A 117 20.46 1.14 -6.28
C ALA A 117 20.53 -0.29 -6.86
N LYS A 118 20.19 -1.31 -6.05
CA LYS A 118 20.12 -2.71 -6.48
C LYS A 118 18.83 -2.99 -7.28
N MET A 119 17.70 -2.46 -6.81
CA MET A 119 16.36 -2.71 -7.32
C MET A 119 15.84 -1.50 -8.12
N ASN A 120 16.61 -1.01 -9.09
CA ASN A 120 16.29 0.23 -9.80
C ASN A 120 15.36 0.06 -11.02
N GLU A 121 15.07 -1.16 -11.44
CA GLU A 121 14.26 -1.49 -12.63
C GLU A 121 12.75 -1.63 -12.32
N ALA A 122 12.31 -1.18 -11.16
CA ALA A 122 10.89 -1.23 -10.79
C ALA A 122 10.02 -0.50 -11.82
N THR A 123 9.01 -1.21 -12.33
CA THR A 123 8.16 -0.73 -13.42
C THR A 123 6.72 -1.16 -13.17
N ILE A 124 5.77 -0.23 -13.20
CA ILE A 124 4.35 -0.52 -13.21
C ILE A 124 3.92 -0.79 -14.66
N ARG A 125 3.35 -1.95 -14.91
CA ARG A 125 2.75 -2.33 -16.19
C ARG A 125 1.26 -2.07 -16.14
N VAL A 126 0.73 -1.31 -17.11
CA VAL A 126 -0.72 -1.02 -17.18
C VAL A 126 -1.42 -2.23 -17.79
N ARG A 127 -1.99 -3.07 -16.93
CA ARG A 127 -2.75 -4.26 -17.30
C ARG A 127 -4.23 -3.91 -17.34
N THR A 128 -4.84 -4.07 -18.51
CA THR A 128 -6.25 -3.72 -18.76
C THR A 128 -7.19 -4.92 -18.65
N GLU A 129 -6.65 -6.12 -18.49
CA GLU A 129 -7.44 -7.34 -18.32
C GLU A 129 -8.12 -7.30 -16.96
N ILE A 130 -9.42 -7.61 -16.96
CA ILE A 130 -10.22 -7.74 -15.73
C ILE A 130 -9.77 -9.02 -15.02
N PRO A 131 -9.41 -8.97 -13.73
CA PRO A 131 -9.05 -10.17 -12.97
C PRO A 131 -10.26 -11.10 -12.88
N ASP A 132 -10.01 -12.40 -13.02
CA ASP A 132 -11.05 -13.42 -12.86
C ASP A 132 -11.21 -13.79 -11.39
N TYR A 133 -12.40 -13.61 -10.86
CA TYR A 133 -12.79 -13.95 -9.49
C TYR A 133 -14.02 -14.87 -9.49
N SER A 134 -14.24 -15.62 -10.57
CA SER A 134 -15.37 -16.54 -10.69
C SER A 134 -15.38 -17.68 -9.67
N ASP A 135 -14.20 -18.04 -9.15
CA ASP A 135 -14.05 -19.07 -8.12
C ASP A 135 -14.40 -18.58 -6.70
N LEU A 136 -14.56 -17.25 -6.51
CA LEU A 136 -14.95 -16.72 -5.21
C LEU A 136 -16.45 -16.98 -4.94
N PRO A 137 -16.80 -17.35 -3.71
CA PRO A 137 -18.19 -17.56 -3.36
C PRO A 137 -18.99 -16.26 -3.48
N GLU A 138 -20.14 -16.30 -4.14
CA GLU A 138 -21.05 -15.15 -4.14
C GLU A 138 -21.59 -14.87 -2.73
N PRO A 139 -21.66 -13.59 -2.31
CA PRO A 139 -22.24 -13.24 -1.01
C PRO A 139 -23.73 -13.65 -0.96
N HIS A 140 -24.08 -14.52 0.00
CA HIS A 140 -25.44 -15.06 0.14
C HIS A 140 -26.26 -14.39 1.25
N TYR A 141 -25.77 -13.31 1.84
CA TYR A 141 -26.41 -12.73 3.02
C TYR A 141 -27.46 -11.68 2.66
N ASP A 142 -28.66 -11.86 3.19
CA ASP A 142 -29.74 -10.86 3.14
C ASP A 142 -29.53 -9.79 4.23
N TRP A 143 -29.14 -8.59 3.79
CA TRP A 143 -28.92 -7.44 4.64
C TRP A 143 -30.22 -6.67 4.94
N SER A 144 -31.31 -6.91 4.22
CA SER A 144 -32.59 -6.17 4.35
C SER A 144 -33.17 -6.19 5.76
N ARG A 145 -32.91 -7.29 6.51
CA ARG A 145 -33.34 -7.46 7.91
C ARG A 145 -32.31 -7.01 8.94
N SER A 146 -31.18 -6.48 8.50
CA SER A 146 -30.14 -5.94 9.38
C SER A 146 -30.44 -4.48 9.76
N VAL A 147 -29.61 -3.91 10.65
CA VAL A 147 -29.68 -2.48 11.02
C VAL A 147 -29.37 -1.53 9.84
N TYR A 148 -28.85 -2.05 8.73
CA TYR A 148 -28.53 -1.27 7.53
C TYR A 148 -29.71 -1.21 6.55
N GLY A 149 -30.65 -2.15 6.62
CA GLY A 149 -31.82 -2.21 5.73
C GLY A 149 -31.43 -2.28 4.26
N ASN A 150 -32.11 -1.48 3.44
CA ASN A 150 -31.88 -1.40 1.99
C ASN A 150 -30.94 -0.23 1.64
N VAL A 151 -29.82 -0.11 2.34
CA VAL A 151 -28.82 0.93 2.04
C VAL A 151 -28.25 0.70 0.64
N THR A 152 -28.08 1.79 -0.12
CA THR A 152 -27.46 1.80 -1.45
C THR A 152 -26.25 2.70 -1.48
N GLU A 153 -25.42 2.55 -2.51
CA GLU A 153 -24.31 3.46 -2.74
C GLU A 153 -24.83 4.88 -3.05
N ASP A 154 -24.20 5.88 -2.47
CA ASP A 154 -24.46 7.28 -2.79
C ASP A 154 -23.65 7.65 -4.05
N ILE A 155 -24.35 7.75 -5.19
CA ILE A 155 -23.74 8.03 -6.49
C ILE A 155 -23.86 9.52 -6.79
N PRO A 156 -22.74 10.23 -7.13
CA PRO A 156 -22.80 11.64 -7.50
C PRO A 156 -23.72 11.89 -8.71
N LEU A 157 -24.67 12.80 -8.54
CA LEU A 157 -25.70 13.10 -9.56
C LEU A 157 -25.13 13.85 -10.78
N ASP A 158 -24.01 14.54 -10.61
CA ASP A 158 -23.35 15.36 -11.63
C ASP A 158 -22.17 14.68 -12.32
N ALA A 159 -21.95 13.39 -12.06
CA ALA A 159 -20.92 12.62 -12.73
C ALA A 159 -21.19 12.53 -14.25
N PRO A 160 -20.16 12.68 -15.10
CA PRO A 160 -20.31 12.57 -16.53
C PRO A 160 -20.76 11.17 -16.97
N LYS A 161 -21.39 11.08 -18.14
CA LYS A 161 -21.77 9.77 -18.71
C LYS A 161 -20.52 8.92 -18.95
N PRO A 162 -20.48 7.68 -18.42
CA PRO A 162 -19.31 6.81 -18.57
C PRO A 162 -19.02 6.46 -20.03
N LEU A 163 -17.73 6.42 -20.40
CA LEU A 163 -17.24 6.03 -21.71
C LEU A 163 -16.09 5.04 -21.58
N GLY A 164 -16.03 4.05 -22.48
CA GLY A 164 -14.96 3.06 -22.54
C GLY A 164 -15.33 1.70 -21.98
N LYS A 165 -14.31 0.94 -21.56
CA LYS A 165 -14.47 -0.39 -20.97
C LYS A 165 -14.65 -0.28 -19.46
N VAL A 166 -15.43 -1.20 -18.90
CA VAL A 166 -15.63 -1.33 -17.46
C VAL A 166 -14.32 -1.65 -16.75
N VAL A 167 -14.11 -1.03 -15.60
CA VAL A 167 -12.96 -1.25 -14.72
C VAL A 167 -13.42 -1.91 -13.44
N ARG A 168 -12.69 -2.95 -13.03
CA ARG A 168 -12.84 -3.65 -11.74
C ARG A 168 -11.80 -3.12 -10.77
N PHE A 169 -12.23 -2.73 -9.57
CA PHE A 169 -11.32 -2.38 -8.49
C PHE A 169 -11.09 -3.56 -7.57
N THR A 170 -9.81 -3.75 -7.24
CA THR A 170 -9.36 -4.71 -6.22
C THR A 170 -8.56 -3.97 -5.17
N HIS A 171 -8.82 -4.27 -3.90
CA HIS A 171 -8.17 -3.66 -2.76
C HIS A 171 -7.60 -4.76 -1.87
N PHE A 172 -6.31 -4.66 -1.55
CA PHE A 172 -5.67 -5.51 -0.55
C PHE A 172 -5.42 -4.68 0.71
N VAL A 173 -5.72 -5.24 1.87
CA VAL A 173 -5.59 -4.56 3.15
C VAL A 173 -4.91 -5.46 4.17
N ASP A 174 -4.02 -4.86 4.98
CA ASP A 174 -3.33 -5.50 6.10
C ASP A 174 -3.09 -4.50 7.23
N ALA A 175 -2.94 -5.00 8.44
CA ALA A 175 -2.53 -4.21 9.59
C ALA A 175 -1.44 -4.89 10.41
N ASN A 176 -0.30 -4.25 10.55
CA ASN A 176 0.75 -4.70 11.43
C ASN A 176 0.53 -4.18 12.86
N LEU A 177 0.00 -5.05 13.74
CA LEU A 177 -0.26 -4.71 15.14
C LEU A 177 1.04 -4.34 15.85
N MET A 178 1.00 -3.24 16.64
CA MET A 178 2.15 -2.77 17.44
C MET A 178 3.44 -2.60 16.62
N HIS A 179 3.33 -2.14 15.37
CA HIS A 179 4.50 -1.86 14.53
C HIS A 179 5.48 -0.88 15.20
N ASP A 180 4.97 0.10 15.91
CA ASP A 180 5.76 1.01 16.76
C ASP A 180 5.66 0.54 18.21
N VAL A 181 6.71 -0.09 18.72
CA VAL A 181 6.71 -0.73 20.04
C VAL A 181 6.71 0.28 21.20
N LEU A 182 7.14 1.53 20.99
CA LEU A 182 7.09 2.57 22.01
C LEU A 182 5.69 3.15 22.18
N THR A 183 4.97 3.35 21.09
CA THR A 183 3.63 3.97 21.13
C THR A 183 2.52 2.93 21.09
N GLY A 184 2.81 1.68 20.80
CA GLY A 184 1.82 0.62 20.60
C GLY A 184 0.99 0.76 19.32
N LYS A 185 1.35 1.70 18.43
CA LYS A 185 0.58 1.98 17.22
C LYS A 185 0.82 0.95 16.13
N SER A 186 -0.28 0.51 15.55
CA SER A 186 -0.28 -0.35 14.36
C SER A 186 -0.03 0.47 13.09
N VAL A 187 0.37 -0.20 12.02
CA VAL A 187 0.45 0.38 10.65
C VAL A 187 -0.60 -0.26 9.77
N THR A 188 -1.34 0.55 9.06
CA THR A 188 -2.25 0.12 7.99
C THR A 188 -1.50 0.11 6.68
N GLY A 189 -1.55 -0.99 5.94
CA GLY A 189 -1.10 -1.14 4.57
C GLY A 189 -2.29 -1.39 3.64
N ILE A 190 -2.39 -0.65 2.53
CA ILE A 190 -3.44 -0.84 1.54
C ILE A 190 -2.84 -0.70 0.14
N LEU A 191 -3.19 -1.61 -0.75
CA LEU A 191 -2.87 -1.55 -2.18
C LEU A 191 -4.15 -1.55 -3.00
N HIS A 192 -4.33 -0.56 -3.85
CA HIS A 192 -5.48 -0.43 -4.75
C HIS A 192 -5.07 -0.72 -6.18
N LEU A 193 -5.84 -1.58 -6.85
CA LEU A 193 -5.65 -1.91 -8.25
C LEU A 193 -6.90 -1.52 -9.06
N ALA A 194 -6.66 -0.97 -10.26
CA ALA A 194 -7.65 -0.89 -11.32
C ALA A 194 -7.36 -2.03 -12.32
N ASN A 195 -8.29 -2.96 -12.45
CA ASN A 195 -8.05 -4.27 -13.06
C ASN A 195 -6.85 -4.97 -12.36
N GLN A 196 -5.72 -5.10 -13.03
CA GLN A 196 -4.51 -5.69 -12.45
C GLN A 196 -3.36 -4.67 -12.28
N THR A 197 -3.65 -3.37 -12.44
CA THR A 197 -2.67 -2.29 -12.35
C THR A 197 -2.69 -1.65 -10.98
N PRO A 198 -1.58 -1.59 -10.22
CA PRO A 198 -1.47 -0.74 -9.04
C PRO A 198 -1.70 0.73 -9.41
N ILE A 199 -2.65 1.39 -8.74
CA ILE A 199 -3.00 2.78 -9.01
C ILE A 199 -2.85 3.69 -7.79
N ASP A 200 -2.97 3.12 -6.59
CA ASP A 200 -2.81 3.85 -5.33
C ASP A 200 -2.32 2.90 -4.23
N TRP A 201 -1.57 3.44 -3.27
CA TRP A 201 -0.97 2.69 -2.17
C TRP A 201 -0.89 3.55 -0.92
N TYR A 202 -1.11 2.90 0.21
CA TYR A 202 -1.18 3.58 1.49
C TYR A 202 -0.42 2.81 2.57
N SER A 203 0.43 3.52 3.32
CA SER A 203 1.09 3.01 4.52
C SER A 203 1.13 4.11 5.57
N LYS A 204 0.44 3.93 6.68
CA LYS A 204 0.40 4.93 7.76
C LYS A 204 0.15 4.30 9.13
N LYS A 205 0.81 4.86 10.15
CA LYS A 205 0.51 4.54 11.55
C LYS A 205 -0.94 4.91 11.88
N GLN A 206 -1.66 4.00 12.54
CA GLN A 206 -3.02 4.24 13.00
C GLN A 206 -3.04 5.34 14.07
N ALA A 207 -4.12 6.09 14.13
CA ALA A 207 -4.29 7.13 15.15
C ALA A 207 -4.57 6.54 16.54
N THR A 208 -5.25 5.38 16.57
CA THR A 208 -5.61 4.63 17.78
C THR A 208 -4.58 3.55 18.08
N VAL A 209 -4.55 3.10 19.34
CA VAL A 209 -3.79 1.92 19.78
C VAL A 209 -4.78 0.79 19.99
N GLU A 210 -4.56 -0.31 19.30
CA GLU A 210 -5.39 -1.51 19.37
C GLU A 210 -4.74 -2.59 20.24
N THR A 211 -5.56 -3.29 21.00
CA THR A 211 -5.09 -4.34 21.93
C THR A 211 -5.01 -5.73 21.30
N ALA A 212 -5.45 -5.88 20.06
CA ALA A 212 -5.41 -7.15 19.33
C ALA A 212 -5.48 -6.89 17.81
N THR A 213 -4.96 -7.84 17.03
CA THR A 213 -4.99 -7.85 15.55
C THR A 213 -6.37 -7.59 14.98
N TYR A 214 -7.41 -8.20 15.53
CA TYR A 214 -8.79 -7.96 15.11
C TYR A 214 -9.16 -6.47 15.07
N GLY A 215 -8.76 -5.68 16.07
CA GLY A 215 -9.07 -4.24 16.12
C GLY A 215 -8.29 -3.45 15.08
N SER A 216 -6.97 -3.69 14.97
CA SER A 216 -6.13 -3.00 13.98
C SER A 216 -6.55 -3.32 12.54
N GLU A 217 -6.96 -4.58 12.27
CA GLU A 217 -7.48 -4.98 10.97
C GLU A 217 -8.82 -4.32 10.63
N PHE A 218 -9.74 -4.17 11.61
CA PHE A 218 -10.97 -3.42 11.37
C PHE A 218 -10.72 -1.95 11.08
N VAL A 219 -9.75 -1.32 11.76
CA VAL A 219 -9.34 0.05 11.47
C VAL A 219 -8.78 0.16 10.05
N ALA A 220 -7.93 -0.80 9.65
CA ALA A 220 -7.38 -0.85 8.30
C ALA A 220 -8.48 -1.07 7.24
N ALA A 221 -9.38 -2.03 7.46
CA ALA A 221 -10.51 -2.30 6.57
C ALA A 221 -11.42 -1.07 6.40
N ARG A 222 -11.69 -0.31 7.48
CA ARG A 222 -12.46 0.93 7.39
C ARG A 222 -11.75 1.98 6.53
N ILE A 223 -10.44 2.17 6.72
CA ILE A 223 -9.66 3.11 5.91
C ILE A 223 -9.68 2.67 4.43
N CYS A 224 -9.55 1.37 4.17
CA CYS A 224 -9.63 0.81 2.83
C CYS A 224 -10.98 1.09 2.16
N VAL A 225 -12.09 0.91 2.90
CA VAL A 225 -13.45 1.23 2.43
C VAL A 225 -13.59 2.70 2.08
N ASP A 226 -13.09 3.61 2.94
CA ASP A 226 -13.17 5.05 2.69
C ASP A 226 -12.40 5.42 1.40
N HIS A 227 -11.18 4.91 1.21
CA HIS A 227 -10.40 5.10 -0.03
C HIS A 227 -11.10 4.46 -1.24
N ALA A 228 -11.70 3.28 -1.09
CA ALA A 228 -12.42 2.63 -2.18
C ALA A 228 -13.60 3.47 -2.68
N VAL A 229 -14.35 4.09 -1.77
CA VAL A 229 -15.45 5.00 -2.12
C VAL A 229 -14.93 6.26 -2.83
N ASP A 230 -13.84 6.85 -2.33
CA ASP A 230 -13.21 8.02 -2.95
C ASP A 230 -12.69 7.70 -4.36
N LEU A 231 -12.06 6.54 -4.56
CA LEU A 231 -11.62 6.08 -5.88
C LEU A 231 -12.80 5.86 -6.83
N ARG A 232 -13.88 5.21 -6.39
CA ARG A 232 -15.10 5.04 -7.19
C ARG A 232 -15.64 6.38 -7.68
N ASN A 233 -15.75 7.36 -6.79
CA ASN A 233 -16.23 8.70 -7.14
C ASN A 233 -15.26 9.40 -8.09
N THR A 234 -13.96 9.34 -7.84
CA THR A 234 -12.93 9.91 -8.71
C THR A 234 -13.05 9.36 -10.14
N PHE A 235 -13.14 8.03 -10.28
CA PHE A 235 -13.26 7.41 -11.60
C PHE A 235 -14.60 7.72 -12.29
N ARG A 236 -15.70 7.85 -11.54
CA ARG A 236 -16.98 8.33 -12.09
C ARG A 236 -16.85 9.75 -12.63
N TYR A 237 -16.20 10.66 -11.90
CA TYR A 237 -15.95 12.03 -12.37
C TYR A 237 -15.01 12.08 -13.58
N LEU A 238 -14.12 11.10 -13.74
CA LEU A 238 -13.31 10.93 -14.96
C LEU A 238 -14.09 10.28 -16.12
N GLY A 239 -15.34 9.92 -15.91
CA GLY A 239 -16.18 9.27 -16.92
C GLY A 239 -15.80 7.83 -17.22
N VAL A 240 -15.16 7.15 -16.29
CA VAL A 240 -14.78 5.73 -16.41
C VAL A 240 -15.92 4.84 -15.89
N PRO A 241 -16.42 3.88 -16.70
CA PRO A 241 -17.38 2.90 -16.20
C PRO A 241 -16.71 1.95 -15.21
N ILE A 242 -17.33 1.80 -14.05
CA ILE A 242 -16.84 0.90 -12.97
C ILE A 242 -17.87 -0.19 -12.70
N GLU A 243 -17.40 -1.36 -12.24
CA GLU A 243 -18.30 -2.44 -11.81
C GLU A 243 -19.14 -2.05 -10.58
N ASP A 244 -20.24 -2.78 -10.37
CA ASP A 244 -21.17 -2.53 -9.27
C ASP A 244 -20.48 -2.68 -7.90
N SER A 245 -19.64 -3.71 -7.72
CA SER A 245 -18.91 -3.96 -6.48
C SER A 245 -17.41 -3.96 -6.70
N ASN A 246 -16.68 -3.42 -5.73
CA ASN A 246 -15.23 -3.59 -5.63
C ASN A 246 -14.92 -4.88 -4.83
N TYR A 247 -13.79 -5.50 -5.13
CA TYR A 247 -13.29 -6.67 -4.41
C TYR A 247 -12.25 -6.21 -3.38
N MET A 248 -12.45 -6.58 -2.12
CA MET A 248 -11.50 -6.32 -1.03
C MET A 248 -11.01 -7.65 -0.45
N PHE A 249 -9.71 -7.73 -0.19
CA PHE A 249 -9.05 -8.91 0.37
C PHE A 249 -8.27 -8.53 1.63
N GLY A 250 -8.46 -9.31 2.71
CA GLY A 250 -7.71 -9.19 3.96
C GLY A 250 -7.40 -10.56 4.53
N ASP A 251 -6.34 -10.68 5.31
CA ASP A 251 -5.85 -11.95 5.84
C ASP A 251 -6.43 -12.34 7.21
N ASN A 252 -7.21 -11.45 7.84
CA ASN A 252 -7.88 -11.75 9.10
C ASN A 252 -9.29 -12.31 8.90
N LYS A 253 -9.39 -13.63 8.89
CA LYS A 253 -10.66 -14.33 8.70
C LYS A 253 -11.76 -13.86 9.66
N SER A 254 -11.43 -13.59 10.92
CA SER A 254 -12.42 -13.13 11.92
C SER A 254 -13.01 -11.76 11.58
N VAL A 255 -12.20 -10.87 10.97
CA VAL A 255 -12.66 -9.57 10.49
C VAL A 255 -13.56 -9.74 9.27
N VAL A 256 -13.18 -10.59 8.32
CA VAL A 256 -14.00 -10.89 7.14
C VAL A 256 -15.35 -11.48 7.56
N ASP A 257 -15.34 -12.54 8.38
CA ASP A 257 -16.57 -13.22 8.84
C ASP A 257 -17.51 -12.27 9.61
N SER A 258 -16.94 -11.44 10.52
CA SER A 258 -17.76 -10.47 11.28
C SER A 258 -18.30 -9.35 10.40
N SER A 259 -17.59 -8.99 9.33
CA SER A 259 -18.00 -7.93 8.41
C SER A 259 -19.08 -8.38 7.45
N THR A 260 -19.03 -9.64 7.00
CA THR A 260 -19.92 -10.18 5.95
C THR A 260 -21.21 -10.82 6.50
N THR A 261 -21.22 -11.24 7.76
CA THR A 261 -22.40 -11.88 8.38
C THR A 261 -23.36 -10.86 9.00
N PRO A 262 -24.61 -10.69 8.51
CA PRO A 262 -25.55 -9.63 8.95
C PRO A 262 -25.86 -9.62 10.45
N HIS A 263 -25.85 -10.78 11.11
CA HIS A 263 -26.16 -10.90 12.54
C HIS A 263 -24.92 -11.03 13.44
N ALA A 264 -23.71 -10.85 12.88
CA ALA A 264 -22.50 -10.89 13.67
C ALA A 264 -22.49 -9.75 14.71
N GLY A 265 -22.15 -10.09 15.96
CA GLY A 265 -22.00 -9.14 17.04
C GLY A 265 -20.60 -8.54 17.08
N LEU A 266 -20.47 -7.30 17.55
CA LEU A 266 -19.19 -6.67 17.81
C LEU A 266 -18.70 -7.03 19.20
N ASN A 267 -17.58 -7.74 19.30
CA ASN A 267 -16.97 -8.12 20.59
C ASN A 267 -16.23 -6.96 21.29
N LYS A 268 -15.79 -5.94 20.56
CA LYS A 268 -15.01 -4.82 21.08
C LYS A 268 -15.67 -3.48 20.78
N ARG A 269 -16.27 -2.87 21.80
CA ARG A 269 -17.09 -1.64 21.65
C ARG A 269 -16.32 -0.46 21.07
N HIS A 270 -15.02 -0.32 21.31
CA HIS A 270 -14.21 0.79 20.79
C HIS A 270 -14.05 0.76 19.26
N ASN A 271 -14.27 -0.38 18.61
CA ASN A 271 -14.19 -0.51 17.15
C ASN A 271 -15.54 -0.31 16.43
N ILE A 272 -16.58 0.15 17.15
CA ILE A 272 -17.95 0.21 16.65
C ILE A 272 -18.07 1.00 15.33
N LEU A 273 -17.37 2.13 15.20
CA LEU A 273 -17.43 2.95 13.99
C LEU A 273 -16.80 2.23 12.80
N SER A 274 -15.63 1.61 12.99
CA SER A 274 -14.96 0.84 11.93
C SER A 274 -15.80 -0.37 11.52
N PHE A 275 -16.36 -1.09 12.49
CA PHE A 275 -17.24 -2.22 12.27
C PHE A 275 -18.47 -1.83 11.42
N HIS A 276 -19.20 -0.80 11.81
CA HIS A 276 -20.39 -0.38 11.08
C HIS A 276 -20.07 0.20 9.70
N ARG A 277 -18.97 0.93 9.55
CA ARG A 277 -18.58 1.49 8.24
C ARG A 277 -18.28 0.42 7.20
N VAL A 278 -17.49 -0.61 7.57
CA VAL A 278 -17.19 -1.72 6.67
C VAL A 278 -18.47 -2.48 6.29
N ARG A 279 -19.31 -2.79 7.27
CA ARG A 279 -20.57 -3.52 7.06
C ARG A 279 -21.58 -2.73 6.21
N GLN A 280 -21.66 -1.43 6.41
CA GLN A 280 -22.49 -0.55 5.58
C GLN A 280 -22.07 -0.60 4.11
N ALA A 281 -20.76 -0.58 3.82
CA ALA A 281 -20.25 -0.67 2.45
C ALA A 281 -20.53 -2.05 1.82
N ILE A 282 -20.52 -3.13 2.62
CA ILE A 282 -20.88 -4.46 2.15
C ILE A 282 -22.39 -4.55 1.93
N ALA A 283 -23.21 -4.06 2.87
CA ALA A 283 -24.66 -4.07 2.76
C ALA A 283 -25.18 -3.26 1.57
N SER A 284 -24.49 -2.17 1.22
CA SER A 284 -24.83 -1.34 0.04
C SER A 284 -24.30 -1.91 -1.29
N GLY A 285 -23.60 -3.05 -1.26
CA GLY A 285 -23.04 -3.67 -2.47
C GLY A 285 -21.77 -2.98 -3.02
N VAL A 286 -21.23 -1.97 -2.34
CA VAL A 286 -20.01 -1.28 -2.78
C VAL A 286 -18.77 -2.17 -2.68
N ILE A 287 -18.71 -3.01 -1.63
CA ILE A 287 -17.58 -3.90 -1.34
C ILE A 287 -18.05 -5.35 -1.22
N LYS A 288 -17.35 -6.25 -1.90
CA LYS A 288 -17.31 -7.69 -1.61
C LYS A 288 -16.01 -7.98 -0.87
N PHE A 289 -16.10 -8.46 0.38
CA PHE A 289 -14.93 -8.67 1.23
C PHE A 289 -14.62 -10.16 1.38
N TYR A 290 -13.37 -10.54 1.04
CA TYR A 290 -12.90 -11.93 1.03
C TYR A 290 -11.64 -12.11 1.87
N HIS A 291 -11.46 -13.32 2.37
CA HIS A 291 -10.23 -13.74 3.04
C HIS A 291 -9.19 -14.17 2.01
N ILE A 292 -7.92 -13.77 2.22
CA ILE A 292 -6.75 -14.23 1.47
C ILE A 292 -5.71 -14.76 2.48
N PRO A 293 -4.93 -15.82 2.15
CA PRO A 293 -3.80 -16.22 2.99
C PRO A 293 -2.79 -15.06 3.15
N GLY A 294 -2.24 -14.88 4.37
CA GLY A 294 -1.36 -13.75 4.66
C GLY A 294 -0.10 -13.72 3.78
N GLU A 295 0.45 -14.88 3.44
CA GLU A 295 1.58 -15.02 2.51
C GLU A 295 1.29 -14.53 1.08
N GLU A 296 0.03 -14.53 0.66
CA GLU A 296 -0.41 -14.07 -0.66
C GLU A 296 -0.88 -12.60 -0.64
N ASN A 297 -0.92 -11.95 0.53
CA ASN A 297 -1.43 -10.60 0.66
C ASN A 297 -0.37 -9.54 0.28
N PRO A 298 -0.48 -8.86 -0.88
CA PRO A 298 0.51 -7.85 -1.27
C PRO A 298 0.47 -6.58 -0.39
N ALA A 299 -0.54 -6.38 0.46
CA ALA A 299 -0.58 -5.28 1.40
C ALA A 299 0.48 -5.41 2.51
N ASP A 300 1.08 -6.59 2.71
CA ASP A 300 2.24 -6.82 3.58
C ASP A 300 3.43 -5.92 3.23
N ILE A 301 3.61 -5.61 1.94
CA ILE A 301 4.63 -4.66 1.44
C ILE A 301 4.47 -3.28 2.11
N LEU A 302 3.23 -2.92 2.44
CA LEU A 302 2.81 -1.58 2.88
C LEU A 302 2.54 -1.49 4.38
N SER A 303 2.56 -2.59 5.10
CA SER A 303 2.27 -2.64 6.54
C SER A 303 3.47 -3.05 7.39
N LYS A 304 4.42 -3.84 6.85
CA LYS A 304 5.50 -4.50 7.59
C LYS A 304 6.89 -4.13 7.04
N HIS A 305 7.91 -4.19 7.90
CA HIS A 305 9.29 -4.29 7.45
C HIS A 305 9.54 -5.75 7.02
N TRP A 306 9.91 -5.97 5.78
CA TRP A 306 9.94 -7.28 5.17
C TRP A 306 11.34 -7.71 4.72
N GLY A 307 11.56 -9.03 4.68
CA GLY A 307 12.72 -9.66 4.05
C GLY A 307 12.42 -10.03 2.60
N TYR A 308 13.45 -10.02 1.76
CA TYR A 308 13.34 -10.30 0.33
C TYR A 308 12.60 -11.61 0.03
N SER A 309 13.06 -12.73 0.61
CA SER A 309 12.49 -14.06 0.34
C SER A 309 11.00 -14.21 0.68
N GLN A 310 10.52 -13.41 1.64
CA GLN A 310 9.12 -13.47 2.07
C GLN A 310 8.17 -12.76 1.11
N ILE A 311 8.60 -11.62 0.56
CA ILE A 311 7.70 -10.73 -0.19
C ILE A 311 7.88 -10.82 -1.70
N TRP A 312 8.98 -11.47 -2.14
CA TRP A 312 9.35 -11.43 -3.55
C TRP A 312 8.29 -12.01 -4.49
N HIS A 313 7.62 -13.08 -4.10
CA HIS A 313 6.59 -13.72 -4.91
C HIS A 313 5.35 -12.83 -5.14
N VAL A 314 5.03 -11.90 -4.22
CA VAL A 314 3.95 -10.93 -4.39
C VAL A 314 4.44 -9.59 -4.95
N LEU A 315 5.70 -9.21 -4.70
CA LEU A 315 6.28 -7.95 -5.17
C LEU A 315 6.70 -8.02 -6.65
N ARG A 316 7.34 -9.14 -7.05
CA ARG A 316 7.83 -9.33 -8.41
C ARG A 316 6.78 -9.10 -9.49
N PRO A 317 5.59 -9.70 -9.45
CA PRO A 317 4.57 -9.51 -10.49
C PRO A 317 4.02 -8.08 -10.54
N LEU A 318 4.17 -7.29 -9.49
CA LEU A 318 3.69 -5.90 -9.42
C LEU A 318 4.69 -4.89 -9.99
N LEU A 319 6.00 -5.06 -9.69
CA LEU A 319 7.04 -4.07 -10.02
C LEU A 319 8.24 -4.63 -10.79
N PHE A 320 8.54 -5.93 -10.69
CA PHE A 320 9.77 -6.54 -11.22
C PHE A 320 9.48 -7.70 -12.19
N TRP A 321 8.38 -7.63 -12.89
CA TRP A 321 7.95 -8.65 -13.87
C TRP A 321 8.92 -8.82 -15.04
N GLY A 322 9.75 -7.82 -15.36
CA GLY A 322 10.80 -7.86 -16.38
C GLY A 322 12.01 -8.74 -16.03
N GLY A 323 12.11 -9.26 -14.81
CA GLY A 323 13.08 -10.29 -14.44
C GLY A 323 14.47 -9.81 -14.00
N ASP A 324 14.66 -8.52 -13.74
CA ASP A 324 15.99 -7.91 -13.49
C ASP A 324 16.63 -8.21 -12.14
N THR A 325 16.11 -9.16 -11.40
CA THR A 325 16.59 -9.47 -10.04
C THR A 325 17.06 -10.91 -9.92
N ALA A 326 17.44 -11.55 -11.03
CA ALA A 326 17.94 -12.93 -11.05
C ALA A 326 19.13 -13.16 -10.10
N ASP A 327 19.97 -12.11 -9.91
CA ASP A 327 21.12 -12.15 -9.02
C ASP A 327 20.77 -12.03 -7.53
N CYS A 328 19.52 -11.89 -7.18
CA CYS A 328 19.04 -11.75 -5.79
C CYS A 328 18.59 -13.08 -5.15
N ILE A 329 18.69 -14.19 -5.88
CA ILE A 329 18.14 -15.48 -5.44
C ILE A 329 19.02 -16.20 -4.42
N ASP A 330 20.28 -15.76 -4.23
CA ASP A 330 21.29 -16.45 -3.44
C ASP A 330 21.56 -15.86 -2.04
N GLU A 331 20.55 -15.25 -1.39
CA GLU A 331 20.65 -14.83 0.02
C GLU A 331 19.65 -15.54 0.92
#